data_ff4bf2dfc8a6764af212d1eb739af001
#
_entry.id   ff4bf2dfc8a6764af212d1eb739af001
#
_cell.length_a   1.000
_cell.length_b   1.000
_cell.length_c   1.000
_cell.angle_alpha   90.00
_cell.angle_beta   90.00
_cell.angle_gamma   90.00
#
_symmetry.space_group_name_H-M   'P 1'
#
loop_
_entity.id
_entity.type
_entity.pdbx_description
1 polymer ?
#
loop_
_entity_poly.entity_id
_entity_poly.type
_entity_poly.pdbx_seq_one_letter_code
_entity_poly.pdbx_strand_id
1 'polypeptide(L)'
;MNLTLPRSARALFAASLVLSAVAWAAPTNPPPGHKLQGYAGYEIRAVTFDPGLEDKRHVEKVVTKVDENVKQSVQPILASWNSSADAKSAQRIVIEPRITSLHKPSGATRFFAGAFAGDGHITLKVRIVEQPSGKVIAEPEFYRRSAAMAGAWTVGGHDNAMLQKVAGLLANYLSANYTEAVGGEIGYEP
;
A
#
# COMPACT_ATOMS: atom_id res chain seq x y z
N MET A 1 28.86 51.94 62.61
CA MET A 1 29.05 50.51 62.51
C MET A 1 27.89 49.94 61.73
N ASN A 2 28.00 49.93 60.39
CA ASN A 2 26.93 49.53 59.48
C ASN A 2 27.20 48.12 58.96
N LEU A 3 26.34 47.17 59.36
CA LEU A 3 26.39 45.79 58.83
C LEU A 3 25.47 45.75 57.59
N THR A 4 26.04 45.50 56.42
CA THR A 4 25.37 45.18 55.20
C THR A 4 25.22 43.69 55.05
N LEU A 5 24.00 43.17 54.96
CA LEU A 5 23.67 41.76 54.69
C LEU A 5 23.74 41.45 53.18
N PRO A 6 24.24 40.30 52.74
CA PRO A 6 24.30 39.93 51.32
C PRO A 6 22.96 39.44 50.81
N ARG A 7 22.60 39.92 49.62
CA ARG A 7 21.44 39.46 48.83
C ARG A 7 21.72 38.06 48.26
N SER A 8 20.99 37.05 48.75
CA SER A 8 20.96 35.69 48.17
C SER A 8 20.32 35.74 46.79
N ALA A 9 21.11 35.37 45.76
CA ALA A 9 20.66 35.15 44.41
C ALA A 9 19.83 33.83 44.35
N ARG A 10 18.56 33.96 44.02
CA ARG A 10 17.69 32.82 43.68
C ARG A 10 17.95 32.45 42.21
N ALA A 11 18.67 31.37 41.98
CA ALA A 11 18.78 30.73 40.67
C ALA A 11 17.50 29.98 40.38
N LEU A 12 16.71 30.46 39.42
CA LEU A 12 15.57 29.77 38.83
C LEU A 12 16.11 28.75 37.82
N PHE A 13 16.09 27.47 38.15
CA PHE A 13 16.30 26.37 37.20
C PHE A 13 15.01 26.19 36.41
N ALA A 14 14.98 26.65 35.16
CA ALA A 14 13.95 26.32 34.21
C ALA A 14 14.26 24.91 33.65
N ALA A 15 13.57 23.91 34.16
CA ALA A 15 13.59 22.57 33.57
C ALA A 15 12.78 22.57 32.30
N SER A 16 13.44 22.60 31.15
CA SER A 16 12.79 22.42 29.84
C SER A 16 12.44 20.94 29.65
N LEU A 17 11.15 20.60 29.80
CA LEU A 17 10.62 19.29 29.42
C LEU A 17 10.60 19.20 27.89
N VAL A 18 11.56 18.50 27.30
CA VAL A 18 11.52 18.12 25.89
C VAL A 18 10.56 16.93 25.76
N LEU A 19 9.31 17.22 25.38
CA LEU A 19 8.36 16.17 24.95
C LEU A 19 8.84 15.64 23.59
N SER A 20 9.53 14.51 23.61
CA SER A 20 9.80 13.76 22.38
C SER A 20 8.50 13.12 21.92
N ALA A 21 7.84 13.72 20.92
CA ALA A 21 6.73 13.08 20.22
C ALA A 21 7.28 11.87 19.46
N VAL A 22 6.99 10.67 19.95
CA VAL A 22 7.22 9.45 19.18
C VAL A 22 6.18 9.43 18.09
N ALA A 23 6.55 9.87 16.89
CA ALA A 23 5.74 9.70 15.70
C ALA A 23 5.70 8.20 15.39
N TRP A 24 4.54 7.59 15.54
CA TRP A 24 4.31 6.24 15.06
C TRP A 24 4.31 6.31 13.53
N ALA A 25 5.39 5.82 12.91
CA ALA A 25 5.46 5.69 11.48
C ALA A 25 4.39 4.67 11.03
N ALA A 26 3.61 5.04 10.00
CA ALA A 26 2.69 4.09 9.39
C ALA A 26 3.45 2.85 8.88
N PRO A 27 2.87 1.66 8.96
CA PRO A 27 3.52 0.46 8.45
C PRO A 27 3.83 0.60 6.97
N THR A 28 5.04 0.21 6.58
CA THR A 28 5.53 0.32 5.21
C THR A 28 5.94 -1.04 4.66
N ASN A 29 5.81 -1.21 3.35
CA ASN A 29 6.39 -2.33 2.63
C ASN A 29 7.92 -2.20 2.63
N PRO A 30 8.66 -3.30 2.84
CA PRO A 30 10.11 -3.27 2.74
C PRO A 30 10.57 -2.95 1.31
N PRO A 31 11.78 -2.42 1.14
CA PRO A 31 12.39 -2.28 -0.18
C PRO A 31 12.56 -3.64 -0.84
N PRO A 32 12.52 -3.71 -2.19
CA PRO A 32 12.91 -4.91 -2.92
C PRO A 32 14.39 -5.24 -2.66
N GLY A 33 14.80 -6.47 -2.92
CA GLY A 33 16.19 -6.91 -2.72
C GLY A 33 17.22 -6.07 -3.49
N HIS A 34 16.79 -5.40 -4.56
CA HIS A 34 17.54 -4.41 -5.33
C HIS A 34 16.56 -3.57 -6.17
N LYS A 35 17.04 -2.45 -6.75
CA LYS A 35 16.24 -1.58 -7.61
C LYS A 35 15.64 -2.32 -8.80
N LEU A 36 14.50 -1.86 -9.28
CA LEU A 36 13.79 -2.48 -10.40
C LEU A 36 14.32 -2.08 -11.78
N GLN A 37 15.26 -1.16 -11.88
CA GLN A 37 15.90 -0.73 -13.13
C GLN A 37 16.97 -1.74 -13.59
N GLY A 38 17.15 -1.88 -14.91
CA GLY A 38 18.27 -2.64 -15.51
C GLY A 38 17.87 -4.05 -15.97
N TYR A 39 16.60 -4.29 -16.21
CA TYR A 39 16.08 -5.53 -16.77
C TYR A 39 15.76 -5.41 -18.25
N ALA A 40 15.78 -6.55 -18.97
CA ALA A 40 15.44 -6.65 -20.38
C ALA A 40 13.94 -6.45 -20.68
N GLY A 41 13.10 -6.45 -19.66
CA GLY A 41 11.67 -6.24 -19.84
C GLY A 41 10.88 -6.39 -18.56
N TYR A 42 9.67 -5.87 -18.59
CA TYR A 42 8.74 -5.80 -17.47
C TYR A 42 7.35 -6.20 -17.92
N GLU A 43 6.75 -7.10 -17.17
CA GLU A 43 5.43 -7.65 -17.45
C GLU A 43 4.58 -7.64 -16.18
N ILE A 44 3.28 -7.35 -16.31
CA ILE A 44 2.33 -7.56 -15.23
C ILE A 44 1.32 -8.61 -15.65
N ARG A 45 1.11 -9.61 -14.80
CA ARG A 45 0.12 -10.65 -14.97
C ARG A 45 -1.26 -10.18 -14.57
N ALA A 46 -2.29 -10.87 -15.05
CA ALA A 46 -3.66 -10.65 -14.60
C ALA A 46 -3.77 -10.86 -13.09
N VAL A 47 -4.60 -10.05 -12.44
CA VAL A 47 -4.88 -10.19 -11.01
C VAL A 47 -5.54 -11.53 -10.73
N THR A 48 -5.03 -12.26 -9.75
CA THR A 48 -5.60 -13.51 -9.25
C THR A 48 -6.18 -13.31 -7.85
N PHE A 49 -6.76 -14.35 -7.27
CA PHE A 49 -7.27 -14.32 -5.89
C PHE A 49 -7.06 -15.65 -5.18
N ASP A 50 -7.05 -15.62 -3.86
CA ASP A 50 -6.90 -16.81 -3.05
C ASP A 50 -8.17 -17.68 -3.12
N PRO A 51 -8.05 -19.01 -3.31
CA PRO A 51 -9.19 -19.92 -3.47
C PRO A 51 -10.14 -19.96 -2.27
N GLY A 52 -9.66 -19.55 -1.09
CA GLY A 52 -10.43 -19.54 0.17
C GLY A 52 -11.32 -18.32 0.36
N LEU A 53 -11.34 -17.35 -0.57
CA LEU A 53 -12.22 -16.19 -0.44
C LEU A 53 -13.68 -16.59 -0.63
N GLU A 54 -14.53 -16.11 0.29
CA GLU A 54 -15.97 -16.34 0.27
C GLU A 54 -16.65 -15.61 -0.91
N ASP A 55 -17.86 -16.08 -1.29
CA ASP A 55 -18.67 -15.51 -2.39
C ASP A 55 -17.91 -15.33 -3.72
N LYS A 56 -17.58 -16.44 -4.35
CA LYS A 56 -16.79 -16.48 -5.61
C LYS A 56 -17.29 -15.52 -6.69
N ARG A 57 -18.60 -15.40 -6.90
CA ARG A 57 -19.17 -14.51 -7.95
C ARG A 57 -18.91 -13.04 -7.65
N HIS A 58 -18.92 -12.66 -6.37
CA HIS A 58 -18.59 -11.30 -5.98
C HIS A 58 -17.08 -11.06 -6.12
N VAL A 59 -16.26 -12.02 -5.69
CA VAL A 59 -14.79 -11.97 -5.83
C VAL A 59 -14.38 -11.80 -7.29
N GLU A 60 -14.95 -12.57 -8.21
CA GLU A 60 -14.65 -12.47 -9.65
C GLU A 60 -14.93 -11.08 -10.23
N LYS A 61 -16.05 -10.44 -9.84
CA LYS A 61 -16.35 -9.06 -10.25
C LYS A 61 -15.34 -8.06 -9.70
N VAL A 62 -14.94 -8.23 -8.44
CA VAL A 62 -13.92 -7.37 -7.82
C VAL A 62 -12.58 -7.58 -8.49
N VAL A 63 -12.17 -8.84 -8.73
CA VAL A 63 -10.92 -9.18 -9.43
C VAL A 63 -10.86 -8.51 -10.80
N THR A 64 -11.91 -8.61 -11.61
CA THR A 64 -11.99 -7.94 -12.92
C THR A 64 -11.76 -6.43 -12.77
N LYS A 65 -12.40 -5.81 -11.80
CA LYS A 65 -12.29 -4.36 -11.59
C LYS A 65 -10.92 -3.94 -11.06
N VAL A 66 -10.32 -4.73 -10.15
CA VAL A 66 -8.94 -4.50 -9.69
C VAL A 66 -7.96 -4.67 -10.84
N ASP A 67 -8.13 -5.70 -11.68
CA ASP A 67 -7.28 -5.95 -12.84
C ASP A 67 -7.31 -4.77 -13.84
N GLU A 68 -8.50 -4.23 -14.13
CA GLU A 68 -8.66 -3.02 -14.94
C GLU A 68 -7.90 -1.83 -14.33
N ASN A 69 -8.10 -1.55 -13.04
CA ASN A 69 -7.45 -0.44 -12.34
C ASN A 69 -5.93 -0.62 -12.26
N VAL A 70 -5.45 -1.84 -12.00
CA VAL A 70 -4.03 -2.17 -11.98
C VAL A 70 -3.40 -1.96 -13.36
N LYS A 71 -4.04 -2.45 -14.42
CA LYS A 71 -3.60 -2.23 -15.79
C LYS A 71 -3.55 -0.73 -16.11
N GLN A 72 -4.60 0.00 -15.80
CA GLN A 72 -4.66 1.44 -16.04
C GLN A 72 -3.53 2.21 -15.33
N SER A 73 -3.18 1.83 -14.10
CA SER A 73 -2.19 2.53 -13.30
C SER A 73 -0.75 2.09 -13.59
N VAL A 74 -0.54 0.81 -13.91
CA VAL A 74 0.79 0.20 -13.99
C VAL A 74 1.30 0.06 -15.43
N GLN A 75 0.43 -0.25 -16.41
CA GLN A 75 0.88 -0.43 -17.80
C GLN A 75 1.63 0.78 -18.38
N PRO A 76 1.23 2.05 -18.15
CA PRO A 76 2.00 3.20 -18.65
C PRO A 76 3.42 3.24 -18.08
N ILE A 77 3.59 2.88 -16.82
CA ILE A 77 4.90 2.81 -16.15
C ILE A 77 5.76 1.73 -16.81
N LEU A 78 5.22 0.52 -16.95
CA LEU A 78 5.96 -0.58 -17.57
C LEU A 78 6.25 -0.34 -19.04
N ALA A 79 5.36 0.32 -19.79
CA ALA A 79 5.61 0.72 -21.16
C ALA A 79 6.80 1.69 -21.28
N SER A 80 6.87 2.68 -20.37
CA SER A 80 8.01 3.58 -20.27
C SER A 80 9.32 2.84 -19.95
N TRP A 81 9.28 1.90 -19.00
CA TRP A 81 10.45 1.10 -18.65
C TRP A 81 10.89 0.18 -19.77
N ASN A 82 9.96 -0.46 -20.47
CA ASN A 82 10.24 -1.32 -21.61
C ASN A 82 10.85 -0.56 -22.78
N SER A 83 10.50 0.72 -22.96
CA SER A 83 11.12 1.56 -24.01
C SER A 83 12.59 1.89 -23.73
N SER A 84 13.01 1.82 -22.47
CA SER A 84 14.39 2.07 -22.01
C SER A 84 15.05 0.82 -21.40
N ALA A 85 14.50 -0.36 -21.69
CA ALA A 85 14.98 -1.63 -21.15
C ALA A 85 16.41 -1.95 -21.58
N ASP A 86 17.19 -2.57 -20.71
CA ASP A 86 18.56 -3.00 -21.03
C ASP A 86 18.54 -4.26 -21.88
N ALA A 87 18.67 -4.09 -23.17
CA ALA A 87 18.72 -5.21 -24.14
C ALA A 87 19.89 -6.20 -23.89
N LYS A 88 20.88 -5.84 -23.07
CA LYS A 88 21.99 -6.73 -22.70
C LYS A 88 21.68 -7.59 -21.50
N SER A 89 20.65 -7.24 -20.72
CA SER A 89 20.20 -8.06 -19.60
C SER A 89 19.51 -9.32 -20.10
N ALA A 90 19.82 -10.46 -19.49
CA ALA A 90 19.10 -11.71 -19.74
C ALA A 90 17.87 -11.86 -18.84
N GLN A 91 17.68 -10.95 -17.89
CA GLN A 91 16.65 -11.06 -16.84
C GLN A 91 15.49 -10.11 -17.12
N ARG A 92 14.29 -10.54 -16.74
CA ARG A 92 13.04 -9.78 -16.86
C ARG A 92 12.33 -9.75 -15.52
N ILE A 93 11.50 -8.76 -15.31
CA ILE A 93 10.61 -8.68 -14.14
C ILE A 93 9.20 -9.08 -14.54
N VAL A 94 8.62 -9.98 -13.76
CA VAL A 94 7.21 -10.34 -13.82
C VAL A 94 6.55 -9.93 -12.50
N ILE A 95 5.47 -9.17 -12.59
CA ILE A 95 4.68 -8.67 -11.46
C ILE A 95 3.41 -9.52 -11.39
N GLU A 96 3.18 -10.17 -10.27
CA GLU A 96 2.09 -11.15 -10.07
C GLU A 96 1.17 -10.67 -8.92
N PRO A 97 0.13 -9.86 -9.22
CA PRO A 97 -0.81 -9.38 -8.21
C PRO A 97 -1.84 -10.44 -7.83
N ARG A 98 -2.15 -10.54 -6.52
CA ARG A 98 -3.13 -11.47 -5.97
C ARG A 98 -3.93 -10.82 -4.85
N ILE A 99 -5.26 -10.93 -4.89
CA ILE A 99 -6.13 -10.55 -3.79
C ILE A 99 -6.10 -11.67 -2.74
N THR A 100 -5.61 -11.35 -1.54
CA THR A 100 -5.47 -12.29 -0.41
C THR A 100 -6.56 -12.10 0.64
N SER A 101 -7.16 -10.91 0.71
CA SER A 101 -8.29 -10.63 1.59
C SER A 101 -9.27 -9.70 0.90
N LEU A 102 -10.54 -10.03 1.03
CA LEU A 102 -11.65 -9.20 0.56
C LEU A 102 -12.80 -9.34 1.55
N HIS A 103 -13.18 -8.26 2.20
CA HIS A 103 -14.33 -8.23 3.08
C HIS A 103 -15.38 -7.24 2.58
N LYS A 104 -16.59 -7.75 2.42
CA LYS A 104 -17.79 -6.95 2.14
C LYS A 104 -18.74 -7.06 3.30
N PRO A 105 -19.08 -5.96 3.98
CA PRO A 105 -20.06 -6.03 5.05
C PRO A 105 -21.42 -6.46 4.49
N SER A 106 -22.04 -7.46 5.13
CA SER A 106 -23.39 -7.90 4.76
C SER A 106 -24.43 -6.82 5.07
N GLY A 107 -25.52 -6.76 4.30
CA GLY A 107 -26.62 -5.84 4.56
C GLY A 107 -27.28 -6.05 5.94
N ALA A 108 -27.31 -7.30 6.42
CA ALA A 108 -27.80 -7.64 7.75
C ALA A 108 -26.90 -7.06 8.86
N THR A 109 -25.58 -7.17 8.72
CA THR A 109 -24.62 -6.60 9.69
C THR A 109 -24.79 -5.09 9.81
N ARG A 110 -25.07 -4.40 8.68
CA ARG A 110 -25.33 -2.95 8.70
C ARG A 110 -26.60 -2.56 9.42
N PHE A 111 -27.66 -3.39 9.29
CA PHE A 111 -28.94 -3.10 9.90
C PHE A 111 -28.93 -3.31 11.44
N PHE A 112 -28.24 -4.35 11.92
CA PHE A 112 -28.23 -4.69 13.35
C PHE A 112 -27.15 -4.00 14.18
N ALA A 113 -26.04 -3.60 13.58
CA ALA A 113 -24.89 -3.06 14.32
C ALA A 113 -24.65 -1.55 14.10
N GLY A 114 -25.57 -0.86 13.40
CA GLY A 114 -25.53 0.59 13.18
C GLY A 114 -24.44 1.07 12.21
N ALA A 115 -24.26 2.38 12.14
CA ALA A 115 -23.37 3.04 11.17
C ALA A 115 -21.87 2.66 11.27
N PHE A 116 -21.48 2.00 12.36
CA PHE A 116 -20.09 1.57 12.61
C PHE A 116 -19.80 0.12 12.24
N ALA A 117 -20.83 -0.65 11.89
CA ALA A 117 -20.67 -2.05 11.55
C ALA A 117 -20.50 -2.24 10.05
N GLY A 118 -19.30 -2.53 9.65
CA GLY A 118 -19.01 -3.11 8.36
C GLY A 118 -18.25 -2.23 7.41
N ASP A 119 -17.00 -1.96 7.72
CA ASP A 119 -16.05 -1.45 6.73
C ASP A 119 -15.65 -2.57 5.77
N GLY A 120 -15.81 -2.31 4.48
CA GLY A 120 -15.22 -3.17 3.47
C GLY A 120 -13.70 -2.98 3.43
N HIS A 121 -12.96 -4.04 3.16
CA HIS A 121 -11.52 -3.90 2.92
C HIS A 121 -11.05 -4.85 1.83
N ILE A 122 -9.93 -4.49 1.23
CA ILE A 122 -9.20 -5.32 0.29
C ILE A 122 -7.73 -5.33 0.63
N THR A 123 -7.11 -6.51 0.48
CA THR A 123 -5.66 -6.68 0.53
C THR A 123 -5.18 -7.24 -0.81
N LEU A 124 -4.26 -6.54 -1.44
CA LEU A 124 -3.58 -6.95 -2.67
C LEU A 124 -2.12 -7.26 -2.33
N LYS A 125 -1.74 -8.52 -2.38
CA LYS A 125 -0.34 -8.95 -2.28
C LYS A 125 0.24 -9.09 -3.68
N VAL A 126 1.48 -8.63 -3.88
CA VAL A 126 2.12 -8.65 -5.19
C VAL A 126 3.48 -9.33 -5.07
N ARG A 127 3.71 -10.36 -5.87
CA ARG A 127 5.04 -10.95 -6.02
C ARG A 127 5.75 -10.30 -7.20
N ILE A 128 6.95 -9.81 -6.96
CA ILE A 128 7.83 -9.28 -8.02
C ILE A 128 8.93 -10.31 -8.23
N VAL A 129 8.92 -10.94 -9.40
CA VAL A 129 9.70 -12.14 -9.70
C VAL A 129 10.66 -11.86 -10.85
N GLU A 130 11.90 -12.24 -10.65
CA GLU A 130 12.95 -12.21 -11.66
C GLU A 130 12.91 -13.47 -12.52
N GLN A 131 12.83 -13.32 -13.83
CA GLN A 131 12.84 -14.42 -14.80
C GLN A 131 14.17 -14.43 -15.58
N PRO A 132 14.74 -15.60 -15.92
CA PRO A 132 14.16 -16.94 -15.78
C PRO A 132 14.43 -17.59 -14.41
N SER A 133 15.14 -16.95 -13.49
CA SER A 133 15.56 -17.56 -12.21
C SER A 133 14.39 -17.99 -11.30
N GLY A 134 13.24 -17.33 -11.43
CA GLY A 134 12.09 -17.50 -10.52
C GLY A 134 12.31 -16.86 -9.14
N LYS A 135 13.39 -16.12 -8.95
CA LYS A 135 13.69 -15.46 -7.68
C LYS A 135 12.68 -14.37 -7.37
N VAL A 136 12.05 -14.44 -6.20
CA VAL A 136 11.20 -13.37 -5.68
C VAL A 136 12.10 -12.29 -5.10
N ILE A 137 12.00 -11.07 -5.62
CA ILE A 137 12.80 -9.92 -5.18
C ILE A 137 12.04 -8.96 -4.27
N ALA A 138 10.70 -9.02 -4.29
CA ALA A 138 9.83 -8.31 -3.35
C ALA A 138 8.46 -8.97 -3.27
N GLU A 139 7.80 -8.82 -2.12
CA GLU A 139 6.41 -9.22 -1.91
C GLU A 139 5.63 -8.12 -1.15
N PRO A 140 5.45 -6.91 -1.75
CA PRO A 140 4.69 -5.86 -1.11
C PRO A 140 3.22 -6.24 -0.97
N GLU A 141 2.61 -5.70 0.10
CA GLU A 141 1.20 -5.84 0.40
C GLU A 141 0.54 -4.47 0.45
N PHE A 142 -0.63 -4.33 -0.16
CA PHE A 142 -1.37 -3.08 -0.24
C PHE A 142 -2.76 -3.29 0.35
N TYR A 143 -3.11 -2.43 1.29
CA TYR A 143 -4.37 -2.50 2.02
C TYR A 143 -5.18 -1.22 1.80
N ARG A 144 -6.48 -1.37 1.60
CA ARG A 144 -7.42 -0.26 1.65
C ARG A 144 -8.72 -0.67 2.30
N ARG A 145 -9.27 0.27 3.05
CA ARG A 145 -10.53 0.17 3.75
C ARG A 145 -11.51 1.19 3.18
N SER A 146 -12.77 0.83 3.03
CA SER A 146 -13.84 1.77 2.73
C SER A 146 -14.44 2.29 4.02
N ALA A 147 -14.57 3.61 4.19
CA ALA A 147 -15.23 4.17 5.36
C ALA A 147 -16.72 3.77 5.38
N ALA A 148 -17.24 3.39 6.55
CA ALA A 148 -18.62 2.97 6.76
C ALA A 148 -19.66 4.04 6.32
N MET A 149 -19.29 5.29 6.32
CA MET A 149 -20.15 6.43 5.97
C MET A 149 -20.28 6.69 4.46
N ALA A 150 -19.52 6.01 3.61
CA ALA A 150 -19.50 6.28 2.17
C ALA A 150 -20.67 5.66 1.38
N GLY A 151 -21.80 5.32 2.03
CA GLY A 151 -23.00 4.83 1.35
C GLY A 151 -22.89 3.40 0.83
N ALA A 152 -24.03 2.82 0.47
CA ALA A 152 -24.15 1.43 0.05
C ALA A 152 -23.04 0.98 -0.93
N TRP A 153 -22.48 -0.19 -0.68
CA TRP A 153 -21.67 -0.94 -1.65
C TRP A 153 -22.53 -1.23 -2.90
N THR A 154 -22.66 -0.22 -3.74
CA THR A 154 -23.23 -0.39 -5.08
C THR A 154 -22.07 -0.52 -6.06
N VAL A 155 -22.14 -1.46 -6.98
CA VAL A 155 -21.10 -1.75 -8.01
C VAL A 155 -20.89 -0.54 -8.96
N GLY A 156 -21.04 0.69 -8.50
CA GLY A 156 -21.18 1.83 -9.37
C GLY A 156 -20.30 3.06 -9.16
N GLY A 157 -19.66 3.26 -8.01
CA GLY A 157 -18.95 4.53 -7.84
C GLY A 157 -17.88 4.53 -6.73
N HIS A 158 -18.30 4.36 -5.49
CA HIS A 158 -17.40 4.47 -4.33
C HIS A 158 -16.47 3.27 -4.15
N ASP A 159 -16.94 2.07 -4.56
CA ASP A 159 -16.11 0.86 -4.53
C ASP A 159 -14.94 0.95 -5.51
N ASN A 160 -15.17 1.54 -6.67
CA ASN A 160 -14.10 1.74 -7.65
C ASN A 160 -13.01 2.67 -7.12
N ALA A 161 -13.34 3.68 -6.32
CA ALA A 161 -12.34 4.58 -5.73
C ALA A 161 -11.39 3.84 -4.76
N MET A 162 -11.89 2.91 -3.93
CA MET A 162 -11.07 2.07 -3.07
C MET A 162 -10.16 1.15 -3.90
N LEU A 163 -10.72 0.53 -4.94
CA LEU A 163 -9.97 -0.36 -5.82
C LEU A 163 -8.93 0.40 -6.65
N GLN A 164 -9.23 1.63 -7.07
CA GLN A 164 -8.26 2.53 -7.72
C GLN A 164 -7.13 2.92 -6.78
N LYS A 165 -7.44 3.22 -5.51
CA LYS A 165 -6.43 3.56 -4.50
C LYS A 165 -5.45 2.40 -4.27
N VAL A 166 -5.92 1.15 -4.18
CA VAL A 166 -5.04 -0.01 -4.01
C VAL A 166 -4.14 -0.22 -5.23
N ALA A 167 -4.66 -0.02 -6.44
CA ALA A 167 -3.87 -0.07 -7.67
C ALA A 167 -2.83 1.07 -7.73
N GLY A 168 -3.20 2.26 -7.26
CA GLY A 168 -2.30 3.40 -7.14
C GLY A 168 -1.14 3.16 -6.17
N LEU A 169 -1.37 2.46 -5.05
CA LEU A 169 -0.31 2.08 -4.12
C LEU A 169 0.74 1.17 -4.79
N LEU A 170 0.28 0.20 -5.58
CA LEU A 170 1.18 -0.65 -6.36
C LEU A 170 1.99 0.19 -7.38
N ALA A 171 1.34 1.07 -8.11
CA ALA A 171 2.00 1.95 -9.08
C ALA A 171 3.07 2.85 -8.42
N ASN A 172 2.74 3.41 -7.25
CA ASN A 172 3.67 4.22 -6.45
C ASN A 172 4.86 3.39 -5.96
N TYR A 173 4.61 2.17 -5.44
CA TYR A 173 5.68 1.29 -5.00
C TYR A 173 6.64 0.95 -6.13
N LEU A 174 6.12 0.58 -7.30
CA LEU A 174 6.94 0.28 -8.48
C LEU A 174 7.78 1.49 -8.88
N SER A 175 7.16 2.65 -9.02
CA SER A 175 7.85 3.89 -9.42
C SER A 175 8.94 4.31 -8.43
N ALA A 176 8.65 4.25 -7.13
CA ALA A 176 9.61 4.61 -6.08
C ALA A 176 10.83 3.68 -6.06
N ASN A 177 10.63 2.40 -6.41
CA ASN A 177 11.69 1.39 -6.38
C ASN A 177 12.39 1.17 -7.73
N TYR A 178 12.15 2.02 -8.73
CA TYR A 178 12.76 1.87 -10.04
C TYR A 178 14.26 2.16 -10.01
N THR A 179 14.67 3.33 -9.55
CA THR A 179 16.08 3.75 -9.52
C THR A 179 16.79 3.43 -8.21
N GLU A 180 16.02 3.31 -7.11
CA GLU A 180 16.51 3.01 -5.76
C GLU A 180 15.56 2.04 -5.08
N ALA A 181 16.05 1.19 -4.19
CA ALA A 181 15.24 0.25 -3.41
C ALA A 181 14.86 0.90 -2.07
N VAL A 182 13.69 1.54 -2.01
CA VAL A 182 13.26 2.36 -0.85
C VAL A 182 12.03 1.81 -0.11
N GLY A 183 11.31 0.84 -0.72
CA GLY A 183 10.05 0.34 -0.17
C GLY A 183 8.87 1.25 -0.50
N GLY A 184 7.82 1.24 0.33
CA GLY A 184 6.65 2.08 0.10
C GLY A 184 5.51 1.85 1.07
N GLU A 185 4.44 2.61 0.96
CA GLU A 185 3.27 2.55 1.83
C GLU A 185 2.49 1.23 1.68
N ILE A 186 1.98 0.71 2.78
CA ILE A 186 0.99 -0.38 2.78
C ILE A 186 -0.41 0.18 2.50
N GLY A 187 -0.67 1.40 2.95
CA GLY A 187 -1.95 2.09 2.77
C GLY A 187 -2.92 1.93 3.93
N TYR A 188 -2.45 1.53 5.11
CA TYR A 188 -3.24 1.67 6.32
C TYR A 188 -3.47 3.15 6.60
N GLU A 189 -4.74 3.54 6.61
CA GLU A 189 -5.17 4.83 7.17
C GLU A 189 -5.68 4.54 8.60
N PRO A 190 -5.19 5.28 9.61
CA PRO A 190 -5.62 5.11 11.00
C PRO A 190 -7.09 5.44 11.20
#